data_157f585cfe5dcb0501faf6dee565efe8
#
_entry.id   157f585cfe5dcb0501faf6dee565efe8
#
_cell.length_a   1.000
_cell.length_b   1.000
_cell.length_c   1.000
_cell.angle_alpha   90.00
_cell.angle_beta   90.00
_cell.angle_gamma   90.00
#
_symmetry.space_group_name_H-M   'P 1'
#
loop_
_entity.id
_entity.type
_entity.pdbx_description
1 polymer ?
#
loop_
_entity_poly.entity_id
_entity_poly.type
_entity_poly.pdbx_seq_one_letter_code
_entity_poly.pdbx_strand_id
1 'polypeptide(L)'
;FQALLYALMEDHAFFSEKEQEIIRTYIPPCFFQRDFRPDEKSPSQWIRKPIWGREGRGIDIINEKGETLYRKEVENPEDVVCRDSESSLVQQYIPQQKIVTKTDVGILEGYVTLSCFMLGDRPSAIYARFSEEKIAGNEAYWMPVLYEG
;
A
#
# COMPACT_ATOMS: atom_id res chain seq x y z
N PHE A 1 -11.26 2.36 3.11
CA PHE A 1 -11.22 2.48 4.57
C PHE A 1 -10.13 3.45 5.03
N GLN A 2 -8.84 3.28 4.65
CA GLN A 2 -7.71 4.13 5.10
C GLN A 2 -7.92 5.63 4.82
N ALA A 3 -8.44 5.99 3.63
CA ALA A 3 -8.72 7.39 3.30
C ALA A 3 -9.82 8.00 4.18
N LEU A 4 -10.80 7.21 4.62
CA LEU A 4 -11.81 7.67 5.57
C LEU A 4 -11.21 7.89 6.96
N LEU A 5 -10.37 6.95 7.45
CA LEU A 5 -9.65 7.14 8.71
C LEU A 5 -8.84 8.44 8.68
N TYR A 6 -8.11 8.68 7.58
CA TYR A 6 -7.28 9.87 7.46
C TYR A 6 -8.11 11.16 7.35
N ALA A 7 -9.23 11.13 6.61
CA ALA A 7 -10.12 12.28 6.48
C ALA A 7 -10.83 12.67 7.78
N LEU A 8 -11.11 11.69 8.65
CA LEU A 8 -11.84 11.88 9.90
C LEU A 8 -10.94 11.94 11.15
N MET A 9 -9.60 11.80 10.98
CA MET A 9 -8.71 11.63 12.13
C MET A 9 -8.70 12.80 13.10
N GLU A 10 -8.98 14.03 12.64
CA GLU A 10 -9.02 15.22 13.48
C GLU A 10 -10.41 15.46 14.12
N ASP A 11 -11.40 14.65 13.78
CA ASP A 11 -12.76 14.80 14.31
C ASP A 11 -12.92 14.02 15.62
N HIS A 12 -13.02 14.76 16.74
CA HIS A 12 -13.18 14.21 18.07
C HIS A 12 -14.53 13.47 18.28
N ALA A 13 -15.49 13.60 17.38
CA ALA A 13 -16.71 12.80 17.40
C ALA A 13 -16.47 11.34 17.00
N PHE A 14 -15.40 11.07 16.22
CA PHE A 14 -15.06 9.73 15.74
C PHE A 14 -13.90 9.11 16.50
N PHE A 15 -12.88 9.92 16.88
CA PHE A 15 -11.64 9.41 17.46
C PHE A 15 -11.22 10.19 18.70
N SER A 16 -10.85 9.47 19.76
CA SER A 16 -10.14 10.02 20.91
C SER A 16 -8.73 10.50 20.51
N GLU A 17 -8.12 11.35 21.32
CA GLU A 17 -6.75 11.84 21.10
C GLU A 17 -5.74 10.71 20.90
N LYS A 18 -5.87 9.63 21.69
CA LYS A 18 -4.99 8.44 21.57
C LYS A 18 -5.16 7.73 20.23
N GLU A 19 -6.39 7.58 19.74
CA GLU A 19 -6.67 6.96 18.45
C GLU A 19 -6.18 7.84 17.29
N GLN A 20 -6.33 9.15 17.40
CA GLN A 20 -5.76 10.11 16.44
C GLN A 20 -4.24 10.00 16.38
N GLU A 21 -3.55 9.88 17.54
CA GLU A 21 -2.11 9.67 17.58
C GLU A 21 -1.70 8.35 16.91
N ILE A 22 -2.43 7.27 17.14
CA ILE A 22 -2.21 5.97 16.48
C ILE A 22 -2.37 6.12 14.96
N ILE A 23 -3.42 6.77 14.49
CA ILE A 23 -3.65 6.99 13.05
C ILE A 23 -2.48 7.78 12.45
N ARG A 24 -2.07 8.91 13.05
CA ARG A 24 -0.95 9.72 12.55
C ARG A 24 0.36 8.96 12.51
N THR A 25 0.57 8.05 13.47
CA THR A 25 1.83 7.31 13.60
C THR A 25 1.92 6.14 12.62
N TYR A 26 0.83 5.41 12.41
CA TYR A 26 0.87 4.11 11.73
C TYR A 26 0.13 4.06 10.41
N ILE A 27 -0.72 5.04 10.11
CA ILE A 27 -1.45 5.08 8.84
C ILE A 27 -0.79 6.12 7.92
N PRO A 28 -0.17 5.71 6.80
CA PRO A 28 0.38 6.66 5.84
C PRO A 28 -0.71 7.61 5.33
N PRO A 29 -0.40 8.91 5.11
CA PRO A 29 -1.31 9.86 4.49
C PRO A 29 -2.02 9.25 3.28
N CYS A 30 -3.35 9.29 3.29
CA CYS A 30 -4.20 8.66 2.28
C CYS A 30 -5.42 9.54 1.99
N PHE A 31 -5.61 9.89 0.71
CA PHE A 31 -6.64 10.82 0.25
C PHE A 31 -7.48 10.17 -0.85
N PHE A 32 -8.72 10.62 -1.02
CA PHE A 32 -9.38 10.44 -2.31
C PHE A 32 -8.62 11.25 -3.36
N GLN A 33 -8.47 10.74 -4.56
CA GLN A 33 -7.66 11.41 -5.60
C GLN A 33 -8.18 12.82 -5.89
N ARG A 34 -9.49 13.03 -5.85
CA ARG A 34 -10.13 14.36 -6.04
C ARG A 34 -9.71 15.38 -4.99
N ASP A 35 -9.37 14.94 -3.77
CA ASP A 35 -9.01 15.78 -2.63
C ASP A 35 -7.48 15.91 -2.45
N PHE A 36 -6.71 15.20 -3.27
CA PHE A 36 -5.25 15.20 -3.20
C PHE A 36 -4.67 16.56 -3.63
N ARG A 37 -4.00 17.23 -2.70
CA ARG A 37 -3.35 18.54 -2.89
C ARG A 37 -2.00 18.52 -2.21
N PRO A 38 -0.96 17.97 -2.85
CA PRO A 38 0.39 17.98 -2.30
C PRO A 38 0.95 19.41 -2.23
N ASP A 39 1.77 19.65 -1.21
CA ASP A 39 2.51 20.89 -0.99
C ASP A 39 4.01 20.62 -1.00
N GLU A 40 4.83 21.65 -0.77
CA GLU A 40 6.30 21.54 -0.74
C GLU A 40 6.86 20.64 0.38
N LYS A 41 6.05 20.34 1.40
CA LYS A 41 6.42 19.45 2.52
C LYS A 41 5.95 18.02 2.30
N SER A 42 5.18 17.81 1.25
CA SER A 42 4.60 16.51 0.93
C SER A 42 5.69 15.53 0.47
N PRO A 43 5.52 14.23 0.70
CA PRO A 43 6.39 13.21 0.16
C PRO A 43 6.52 13.32 -1.36
N SER A 44 7.70 13.04 -1.89
CA SER A 44 7.99 13.11 -3.33
C SER A 44 7.34 11.98 -4.13
N GLN A 45 6.90 10.90 -3.47
CA GLN A 45 6.32 9.74 -4.13
C GLN A 45 5.04 9.29 -3.43
N TRP A 46 4.07 8.89 -4.25
CA TRP A 46 2.74 8.47 -3.85
C TRP A 46 2.33 7.22 -4.60
N ILE A 47 1.41 6.46 -4.02
CA ILE A 47 0.72 5.36 -4.69
C ILE A 47 -0.67 5.83 -5.08
N ARG A 48 -0.99 5.75 -6.35
CA ARG A 48 -2.36 5.86 -6.84
C ARG A 48 -2.92 4.46 -7.03
N LYS A 49 -4.06 4.18 -6.43
CA LYS A 49 -4.70 2.87 -6.46
C LYS A 49 -6.21 2.98 -6.64
N PRO A 50 -6.85 2.10 -7.41
CA PRO A 50 -8.31 2.09 -7.54
C PRO A 50 -8.95 1.67 -6.21
N ILE A 51 -10.13 2.23 -5.91
CA ILE A 51 -10.91 1.90 -4.71
C ILE A 51 -11.32 0.41 -4.74
N TRP A 52 -11.69 -0.09 -5.91
CA TRP A 52 -12.14 -1.45 -6.15
C TRP A 52 -11.07 -2.31 -6.86
N GLY A 53 -9.80 -2.11 -6.46
CA GLY A 53 -8.69 -2.89 -7.00
C GLY A 53 -8.34 -4.11 -6.15
N ARG A 54 -7.71 -5.11 -6.78
CA ARG A 54 -7.14 -6.29 -6.12
C ARG A 54 -5.83 -6.69 -6.80
N GLU A 55 -5.01 -7.47 -6.11
CA GLU A 55 -3.83 -8.13 -6.68
C GLU A 55 -2.81 -7.17 -7.32
N GLY A 56 -2.73 -5.93 -6.81
CA GLY A 56 -1.83 -4.91 -7.36
C GLY A 56 -2.29 -4.29 -8.68
N ARG A 57 -3.45 -4.69 -9.21
CA ARG A 57 -3.95 -4.21 -10.50
C ARG A 57 -4.33 -2.74 -10.45
N GLY A 58 -3.92 -2.00 -11.47
CA GLY A 58 -4.23 -0.58 -11.60
C GLY A 58 -3.48 0.33 -10.61
N ILE A 59 -2.48 -0.19 -9.90
CA ILE A 59 -1.65 0.60 -8.99
C ILE A 59 -0.51 1.25 -9.78
N ASP A 60 -0.33 2.57 -9.55
CA ASP A 60 0.80 3.34 -10.06
C ASP A 60 1.58 3.95 -8.89
N ILE A 61 2.90 4.08 -9.02
CA ILE A 61 3.69 5.00 -8.20
C ILE A 61 3.80 6.30 -8.99
N ILE A 62 3.42 7.41 -8.38
CA ILE A 62 3.37 8.74 -8.99
C ILE A 62 4.22 9.73 -8.19
N ASN A 63 4.66 10.82 -8.82
CA ASN A 63 5.24 11.95 -8.12
C ASN A 63 4.17 12.93 -7.61
N GLU A 64 4.60 14.00 -6.95
CA GLU A 64 3.73 15.07 -6.44
C GLU A 64 2.92 15.79 -7.52
N LYS A 65 3.35 15.72 -8.79
CA LYS A 65 2.62 16.28 -9.94
C LYS A 65 1.61 15.30 -10.53
N GLY A 66 1.53 14.08 -10.01
CA GLY A 66 0.66 13.02 -10.53
C GLY A 66 1.23 12.28 -11.75
N GLU A 67 2.50 12.53 -12.11
CA GLU A 67 3.17 11.84 -13.20
C GLU A 67 3.57 10.42 -12.76
N THR A 68 3.34 9.44 -13.61
CA THR A 68 3.64 8.03 -13.30
C THR A 68 5.14 7.76 -13.36
N LEU A 69 5.71 7.35 -12.22
CA LEU A 69 7.10 6.94 -12.07
C LEU A 69 7.28 5.43 -12.30
N TYR A 70 6.27 4.65 -11.88
CA TYR A 70 6.26 3.19 -12.04
C TYR A 70 4.82 2.72 -12.21
N ARG A 71 4.63 1.76 -13.09
CA ARG A 71 3.34 1.08 -13.32
C ARG A 71 3.59 -0.41 -13.43
N LYS A 72 2.82 -1.18 -12.69
CA LYS A 72 2.80 -2.62 -12.90
C LYS A 72 2.10 -2.92 -14.22
N GLU A 73 2.77 -3.69 -15.08
CA GLU A 73 2.16 -4.18 -16.31
C GLU A 73 1.00 -5.13 -15.99
N VAL A 74 -0.06 -5.06 -16.77
CA VAL A 74 -1.20 -5.97 -16.70
C VAL A 74 -1.17 -6.87 -17.91
N GLU A 75 -1.19 -8.17 -17.68
CA GLU A 75 -1.12 -9.18 -18.75
C GLU A 75 -2.36 -9.15 -19.65
N ASN A 76 -3.53 -8.82 -19.10
CA ASN A 76 -4.78 -8.77 -19.84
C ASN A 76 -5.32 -7.34 -19.95
N PRO A 77 -5.70 -6.87 -21.17
CA PRO A 77 -6.34 -5.56 -21.35
C PRO A 77 -7.65 -5.39 -20.56
N GLU A 78 -8.37 -6.47 -20.29
CA GLU A 78 -9.59 -6.47 -19.47
C GLU A 78 -9.33 -6.15 -18.00
N ASP A 79 -8.08 -6.30 -17.54
CA ASP A 79 -7.65 -5.97 -16.19
C ASP A 79 -7.31 -4.47 -16.02
N VAL A 80 -7.49 -3.66 -17.08
CA VAL A 80 -7.34 -2.20 -16.99
C VAL A 80 -8.46 -1.62 -16.13
N VAL A 81 -8.15 -1.40 -14.87
CA VAL A 81 -9.06 -0.78 -13.93
C VAL A 81 -9.18 0.72 -14.25
N CYS A 82 -10.40 1.24 -14.19
CA CYS A 82 -10.66 2.67 -14.33
C CYS A 82 -9.86 3.47 -13.30
N ARG A 83 -9.11 4.47 -13.77
CA ARG A 83 -8.23 5.31 -12.95
C ARG A 83 -8.73 6.75 -12.88
N ASP A 84 -10.04 6.94 -12.99
CA ASP A 84 -10.62 8.27 -12.84
C ASP A 84 -10.45 8.78 -11.38
N SER A 85 -10.61 10.08 -11.22
CA SER A 85 -10.44 10.76 -9.93
C SER A 85 -11.48 10.35 -8.88
N GLU A 86 -12.63 9.86 -9.32
CA GLU A 86 -13.74 9.46 -8.44
C GLU A 86 -13.54 8.07 -7.85
N SER A 87 -12.84 7.19 -8.59
CA SER A 87 -12.66 5.78 -8.22
C SER A 87 -11.24 5.45 -7.75
N SER A 88 -10.40 6.46 -7.47
CA SER A 88 -9.02 6.26 -7.07
C SER A 88 -8.67 6.92 -5.74
N LEU A 89 -7.72 6.29 -5.03
CA LEU A 89 -7.07 6.81 -3.83
C LEU A 89 -5.62 7.15 -4.13
N VAL A 90 -5.08 8.13 -3.41
CA VAL A 90 -3.66 8.47 -3.40
C VAL A 90 -3.14 8.32 -1.98
N GLN A 91 -2.11 7.52 -1.80
CA GLN A 91 -1.48 7.22 -0.51
C GLN A 91 0.01 7.47 -0.59
N GLN A 92 0.61 7.96 0.49
CA GLN A 92 2.08 8.08 0.58
C GLN A 92 2.73 6.73 0.25
N TYR A 93 3.71 6.76 -0.66
CA TYR A 93 4.54 5.60 -0.95
C TYR A 93 5.55 5.39 0.18
N ILE A 94 5.53 4.21 0.76
CA ILE A 94 6.54 3.76 1.73
C ILE A 94 7.49 2.82 0.97
N PRO A 95 8.75 3.23 0.72
CA PRO A 95 9.71 2.38 0.04
C PRO A 95 9.93 1.08 0.81
N GLN A 96 9.78 -0.04 0.12
CA GLN A 96 10.07 -1.35 0.67
C GLN A 96 11.56 -1.66 0.57
N GLN A 97 12.09 -2.38 1.53
CA GLN A 97 13.46 -2.87 1.48
C GLN A 97 13.57 -3.99 0.42
N LYS A 98 14.59 -3.88 -0.42
CA LYS A 98 14.95 -4.92 -1.37
C LYS A 98 15.81 -5.96 -0.68
N ILE A 99 15.49 -7.23 -0.86
CA ILE A 99 16.23 -8.36 -0.30
C ILE A 99 16.59 -9.38 -1.38
N VAL A 100 17.57 -10.20 -1.09
CA VAL A 100 17.91 -11.39 -1.88
C VAL A 100 17.48 -12.61 -1.08
N THR A 101 16.73 -13.52 -1.70
CA THR A 101 16.26 -14.73 -1.05
C THR A 101 16.36 -15.94 -1.98
N LYS A 102 16.41 -17.13 -1.38
CA LYS A 102 16.38 -18.40 -2.11
C LYS A 102 14.94 -18.89 -2.21
N THR A 103 14.51 -19.20 -3.41
CA THR A 103 13.21 -19.79 -3.73
C THR A 103 13.38 -21.16 -4.38
N ASP A 104 12.29 -21.82 -4.70
CA ASP A 104 12.26 -23.08 -5.45
C ASP A 104 12.78 -22.93 -6.90
N VAL A 105 12.69 -21.72 -7.48
CA VAL A 105 13.18 -21.42 -8.82
C VAL A 105 14.60 -20.86 -8.84
N GLY A 106 15.21 -20.59 -7.68
CA GLY A 106 16.58 -20.07 -7.58
C GLY A 106 16.75 -18.93 -6.59
N ILE A 107 17.82 -18.16 -6.76
CA ILE A 107 18.10 -16.96 -5.96
C ILE A 107 17.46 -15.77 -6.66
N LEU A 108 16.54 -15.11 -6.00
CA LEU A 108 15.81 -13.95 -6.52
C LEU A 108 16.07 -12.71 -5.66
N GLU A 109 15.98 -11.55 -6.28
CA GLU A 109 16.06 -10.24 -5.65
C GLU A 109 14.70 -9.54 -5.78
N GLY A 110 14.16 -9.01 -4.67
CA GLY A 110 12.84 -8.38 -4.69
C GLY A 110 12.46 -7.73 -3.37
N TYR A 111 11.17 -7.56 -3.15
CA TYR A 111 10.58 -6.80 -2.06
C TYR A 111 9.73 -7.67 -1.16
N VAL A 112 9.73 -7.36 0.14
CA VAL A 112 8.93 -8.08 1.14
C VAL A 112 7.79 -7.21 1.63
N THR A 113 6.59 -7.78 1.61
CA THR A 113 5.41 -7.20 2.25
C THR A 113 5.04 -8.03 3.46
N LEU A 114 5.02 -7.41 4.63
CA LEU A 114 4.55 -8.02 5.87
C LEU A 114 3.06 -7.75 6.06
N SER A 115 2.35 -8.74 6.56
CA SER A 115 0.94 -8.63 6.89
C SER A 115 0.65 -9.33 8.21
N CYS A 116 -0.34 -8.83 8.95
CA CYS A 116 -0.78 -9.42 10.20
C CYS A 116 -2.25 -9.83 10.08
N PHE A 117 -2.55 -11.06 10.50
CA PHE A 117 -3.93 -11.50 10.67
C PHE A 117 -4.49 -10.97 12.00
N MET A 118 -5.71 -10.47 11.93
CA MET A 118 -6.49 -10.10 13.10
C MET A 118 -7.59 -11.14 13.33
N LEU A 119 -7.70 -11.62 14.57
CA LEU A 119 -8.81 -12.47 15.01
C LEU A 119 -9.65 -11.69 16.03
N GLY A 120 -10.79 -11.21 15.56
CA GLY A 120 -11.56 -10.22 16.33
C GLY A 120 -10.75 -8.91 16.43
N ASP A 121 -10.48 -8.49 17.66
CA ASP A 121 -9.72 -7.28 18.03
C ASP A 121 -8.24 -7.54 18.38
N ARG A 122 -7.74 -8.77 18.17
CA ARG A 122 -6.38 -9.18 18.57
C ARG A 122 -5.52 -9.55 17.38
N PRO A 123 -4.24 -9.07 17.34
CA PRO A 123 -3.28 -9.57 16.38
C PRO A 123 -3.03 -11.06 16.65
N SER A 124 -2.95 -11.85 15.59
CA SER A 124 -2.80 -13.30 15.66
C SER A 124 -1.49 -13.77 15.02
N ALA A 125 -1.43 -13.83 13.70
CA ALA A 125 -0.28 -14.35 12.98
C ALA A 125 0.28 -13.32 12.01
N ILE A 126 1.59 -13.33 11.81
CA ILE A 126 2.28 -12.55 10.78
C ILE A 126 2.59 -13.48 9.62
N TYR A 127 2.43 -12.98 8.40
CA TYR A 127 2.94 -13.64 7.20
C TYR A 127 3.67 -12.64 6.31
N ALA A 128 4.53 -13.15 5.47
CA ALA A 128 5.30 -12.36 4.53
C ALA A 128 5.03 -12.83 3.10
N ARG A 129 5.06 -11.87 2.16
CA ARG A 129 5.03 -12.13 0.73
C ARG A 129 6.25 -11.49 0.09
N PHE A 130 6.89 -12.22 -0.82
CA PHE A 130 8.01 -11.73 -1.61
C PHE A 130 7.57 -11.54 -3.05
N SER A 131 7.96 -10.44 -3.67
CA SER A 131 7.73 -10.16 -5.09
C SER A 131 8.97 -9.52 -5.70
N GLU A 132 9.34 -9.91 -6.91
CA GLU A 132 10.38 -9.24 -7.69
C GLU A 132 9.95 -7.83 -8.11
N GLU A 133 8.65 -7.58 -8.13
CA GLU A 133 8.02 -6.32 -8.48
C GLU A 133 7.79 -5.43 -7.24
N LYS A 134 7.92 -4.10 -7.39
CA LYS A 134 7.61 -3.12 -6.33
C LYS A 134 6.16 -3.18 -5.86
N ILE A 135 5.26 -3.61 -6.74
CA ILE A 135 3.84 -3.79 -6.46
C ILE A 135 3.54 -5.27 -6.54
N ALA A 136 3.40 -5.92 -5.38
CA ALA A 136 3.11 -7.34 -5.31
C ALA A 136 1.74 -7.68 -5.92
N GLY A 137 1.70 -8.69 -6.77
CA GLY A 137 0.49 -9.24 -7.38
C GLY A 137 0.27 -10.70 -7.00
N ASN A 138 -0.42 -11.44 -7.85
CA ASN A 138 -0.67 -12.87 -7.66
C ASN A 138 0.59 -13.74 -7.74
N GLU A 139 1.60 -13.26 -8.45
CA GLU A 139 2.90 -13.92 -8.64
C GLU A 139 3.77 -13.91 -7.38
N ALA A 140 3.36 -13.16 -6.32
CA ALA A 140 4.17 -13.05 -5.12
C ALA A 140 4.25 -14.37 -4.34
N TYR A 141 5.46 -14.75 -3.94
CA TYR A 141 5.73 -15.94 -3.15
C TYR A 141 5.33 -15.76 -1.69
N TRP A 142 4.81 -16.81 -1.08
CA TRP A 142 4.64 -16.86 0.36
C TRP A 142 5.98 -17.20 1.05
N MET A 143 6.32 -16.42 2.07
CA MET A 143 7.53 -16.65 2.85
C MET A 143 7.19 -17.09 4.27
N PRO A 144 7.93 -18.08 4.82
CA PRO A 144 7.81 -18.41 6.23
C PRO A 144 8.33 -17.26 7.08
N VAL A 145 7.68 -17.02 8.21
CA VAL A 145 8.12 -16.06 9.25
C VAL A 145 8.56 -16.86 10.45
N LEU A 146 9.82 -16.71 10.84
CA LEU A 146 10.40 -17.35 12.02
C LEU A 146 10.58 -16.30 13.10
N TYR A 147 10.32 -16.67 14.32
CA TYR A 147 10.61 -15.87 15.51
C TYR A 147 11.86 -16.44 16.19
N GLU A 148 12.81 -15.57 16.45
CA GLU A 148 13.89 -15.90 17.38
C GLU A 148 13.34 -15.71 18.80
N GLY A 149 13.37 -16.78 19.61
CA GLY A 149 12.91 -16.81 20.99
C GLY A 149 13.93 -16.26 21.98
#